data_c7dd165607472170fe6ed7b01bdd656a
#
_entry.id   c7dd165607472170fe6ed7b01bdd656a
#
_cell.length_a   1.000
_cell.length_b   1.000
_cell.length_c   1.000
_cell.angle_alpha   90.00
_cell.angle_beta   90.00
_cell.angle_gamma   90.00
#
_symmetry.space_group_name_H-M   'P 1'
#
loop_
_entity.id
_entity.type
_entity.pdbx_description
1 polymer ?
#
loop_
_entity_poly.entity_id
_entity_poly.type
_entity_poly.pdbx_seq_one_letter_code
_entity_poly.pdbx_strand_id
1 'polypeptide(L)'
;MGVALKVLKWTLLGLVVLVVLAVVYRAVTVDATNERVAQEIRANPDGDRARRSMLLYLPDGRMYPVNYLHEGNLVFMGIDGRWWREFRGEGAPVRMFIRGAELSGHGRVVLDDPAYVEDVFSRLRPTVPDWLPDWLNGKLVVITLADDHR
;
A
#
# COMPACT_ATOMS: atom_id res chain seq x y z
N MET A 1 11.49 -18.08 -46.29
CA MET A 1 10.41 -17.44 -45.49
C MET A 1 9.97 -18.28 -44.27
N GLY A 2 9.93 -19.61 -44.34
CA GLY A 2 9.46 -20.46 -43.23
C GLY A 2 10.37 -20.54 -42.00
N VAL A 3 11.69 -20.45 -42.14
CA VAL A 3 12.65 -20.56 -41.00
C VAL A 3 12.62 -19.29 -40.17
N ALA A 4 12.65 -18.11 -40.78
CA ALA A 4 12.61 -16.82 -40.09
C ALA A 4 11.31 -16.67 -39.28
N LEU A 5 10.18 -17.12 -39.80
CA LEU A 5 8.89 -17.09 -39.09
C LEU A 5 8.84 -18.04 -37.89
N LYS A 6 9.48 -19.21 -37.99
CA LYS A 6 9.62 -20.18 -36.89
C LYS A 6 10.51 -19.59 -35.79
N VAL A 7 11.66 -19.02 -36.13
CA VAL A 7 12.56 -18.38 -35.16
C VAL A 7 11.85 -17.24 -34.44
N LEU A 8 11.13 -16.38 -35.18
CA LEU A 8 10.36 -15.27 -34.58
C LEU A 8 9.30 -15.75 -33.60
N LYS A 9 8.57 -16.85 -33.93
CA LYS A 9 7.57 -17.42 -33.01
C LYS A 9 8.20 -17.97 -31.72
N TRP A 10 9.33 -18.64 -31.82
CA TRP A 10 10.01 -19.19 -30.64
C TRP A 10 10.64 -18.13 -29.77
N THR A 11 11.20 -17.07 -30.38
CA THR A 11 11.71 -15.91 -29.61
C THR A 11 10.58 -15.17 -28.88
N LEU A 12 9.44 -14.97 -29.56
CA LEU A 12 8.27 -14.33 -28.95
C LEU A 12 7.71 -15.17 -27.78
N LEU A 13 7.62 -16.49 -27.98
CA LEU A 13 7.18 -17.41 -26.93
C LEU A 13 8.14 -17.39 -25.73
N GLY A 14 9.45 -17.40 -25.98
CA GLY A 14 10.46 -17.29 -24.92
C GLY A 14 10.36 -15.99 -24.14
N LEU A 15 10.12 -14.86 -24.82
CA LEU A 15 9.92 -13.56 -24.20
C LEU A 15 8.67 -13.55 -23.30
N VAL A 16 7.55 -14.11 -23.80
CA VAL A 16 6.30 -14.20 -23.02
C VAL A 16 6.52 -15.04 -21.75
N VAL A 17 7.19 -16.19 -21.87
CA VAL A 17 7.50 -17.05 -20.72
C VAL A 17 8.36 -16.30 -19.70
N LEU A 18 9.39 -15.58 -20.14
CA LEU A 18 10.24 -14.78 -19.25
C LEU A 18 9.45 -13.68 -18.52
N VAL A 19 8.55 -13.00 -19.24
CA VAL A 19 7.69 -11.96 -18.61
C VAL A 19 6.76 -12.58 -17.57
N VAL A 20 6.13 -13.72 -17.89
CA VAL A 20 5.26 -14.41 -16.94
C VAL A 20 6.03 -14.87 -15.71
N LEU A 21 7.22 -15.45 -15.88
CA LEU A 21 8.08 -15.85 -14.76
C LEU A 21 8.50 -14.66 -13.90
N ALA A 22 8.85 -13.53 -14.51
CA ALA A 22 9.19 -12.30 -13.79
C ALA A 22 8.01 -11.74 -12.97
N VAL A 23 6.79 -11.78 -13.54
CA VAL A 23 5.57 -11.35 -12.85
C VAL A 23 5.25 -12.28 -11.67
N VAL A 24 5.32 -13.59 -11.87
CA VAL A 24 5.09 -14.57 -10.79
C VAL A 24 6.15 -14.43 -9.70
N TYR A 25 7.42 -14.29 -10.07
CA TYR A 25 8.51 -14.08 -9.10
C TYR A 25 8.28 -12.82 -8.27
N ARG A 26 7.89 -11.70 -8.91
CA ARG A 26 7.56 -10.46 -8.17
C ARG A 26 6.37 -10.64 -7.24
N ALA A 27 5.30 -11.29 -7.68
CA ALA A 27 4.13 -11.52 -6.83
C ALA A 27 4.50 -12.32 -5.57
N VAL A 28 5.20 -13.44 -5.74
CA VAL A 28 5.61 -14.31 -4.62
C VAL A 28 6.57 -13.60 -3.66
N THR A 29 7.52 -12.80 -4.18
CA THR A 29 8.49 -12.09 -3.32
C THR A 29 7.86 -10.93 -2.56
N VAL A 30 6.90 -10.22 -3.15
CA VAL A 30 6.16 -9.15 -2.47
C VAL A 30 5.29 -9.71 -1.34
N ASP A 31 4.57 -10.79 -1.60
CA ASP A 31 3.72 -11.43 -0.58
C ASP A 31 4.55 -11.99 0.59
N ALA A 32 5.68 -12.64 0.30
CA ALA A 32 6.61 -13.13 1.33
C ALA A 32 7.23 -11.99 2.16
N THR A 33 7.51 -10.85 1.53
CA THR A 33 8.03 -9.67 2.23
C THR A 33 6.97 -9.03 3.11
N ASN A 34 5.74 -8.89 2.61
CA ASN A 34 4.62 -8.35 3.37
C ASN A 34 4.32 -9.21 4.59
N GLU A 35 4.32 -10.54 4.44
CA GLU A 35 4.07 -11.46 5.55
C GLU A 35 5.18 -11.39 6.62
N ARG A 36 6.46 -11.30 6.22
CA ARG A 36 7.57 -11.13 7.16
C ARG A 36 7.43 -9.83 7.95
N VAL A 37 7.10 -8.71 7.29
CA VAL A 37 6.87 -7.43 7.94
C VAL A 37 5.67 -7.50 8.88
N ALA A 38 4.60 -8.19 8.46
CA ALA A 38 3.43 -8.38 9.30
C ALA A 38 3.74 -9.18 10.57
N GLN A 39 4.52 -10.25 10.46
CA GLN A 39 4.97 -11.03 11.62
C GLN A 39 5.83 -10.18 12.57
N GLU A 40 6.75 -9.36 12.04
CA GLU A 40 7.57 -8.45 12.86
C GLU A 40 6.69 -7.46 13.64
N ILE A 41 5.71 -6.83 12.99
CA ILE A 41 4.78 -5.88 13.62
C ILE A 41 3.94 -6.55 14.71
N ARG A 42 3.44 -7.77 14.46
CA ARG A 42 2.63 -8.51 15.46
C ARG A 42 3.46 -8.98 16.64
N ALA A 43 4.70 -9.44 16.37
CA ALA A 43 5.60 -9.94 17.41
C ALA A 43 6.14 -8.83 18.31
N ASN A 44 6.31 -7.62 17.80
CA ASN A 44 6.84 -6.47 18.53
C ASN A 44 6.01 -5.21 18.27
N PRO A 45 4.82 -5.08 18.87
CA PRO A 45 3.89 -3.98 18.63
C PRO A 45 4.41 -2.62 19.11
N ASP A 46 5.40 -2.57 19.99
CA ASP A 46 6.07 -1.36 20.46
C ASP A 46 7.42 -1.10 19.77
N GLY A 47 7.80 -1.98 18.84
CA GLY A 47 9.04 -1.86 18.09
C GLY A 47 9.03 -0.72 17.08
N ASP A 48 10.22 -0.37 16.58
CA ASP A 48 10.39 0.73 15.63
C ASP A 48 9.59 0.54 14.33
N ARG A 49 9.41 -0.69 13.90
CA ARG A 49 8.58 -1.01 12.74
C ARG A 49 7.11 -0.68 13.01
N ALA A 50 6.54 -1.15 14.12
CA ALA A 50 5.16 -0.94 14.49
C ALA A 50 4.83 0.53 14.80
N ARG A 51 5.81 1.34 15.19
CA ARG A 51 5.64 2.79 15.35
C ARG A 51 5.44 3.52 14.04
N ARG A 52 5.96 3.00 12.93
CA ARG A 52 5.94 3.63 11.61
C ARG A 52 4.99 2.95 10.63
N SER A 53 4.71 1.68 10.82
CA SER A 53 3.91 0.87 9.91
C SER A 53 2.80 0.15 10.66
N MET A 54 1.61 0.16 10.06
CA MET A 54 0.45 -0.61 10.51
C MET A 54 0.18 -1.76 9.55
N LEU A 55 -0.66 -2.71 9.96
CA LEU A 55 -1.25 -3.69 9.06
C LEU A 55 -2.66 -3.22 8.69
N LEU A 56 -2.88 -2.99 7.41
CA LEU A 56 -4.19 -2.63 6.86
C LEU A 56 -4.82 -3.86 6.24
N TYR A 57 -6.08 -4.13 6.58
CA TYR A 57 -6.88 -5.23 6.04
C TYR A 57 -8.04 -4.68 5.23
N LEU A 58 -8.11 -5.05 3.96
CA LEU A 58 -9.23 -4.74 3.07
C LEU A 58 -10.39 -5.74 3.26
N PRO A 59 -11.62 -5.39 2.84
CA PRO A 59 -12.78 -6.27 2.95
C PRO A 59 -12.64 -7.62 2.24
N ASP A 60 -11.84 -7.68 1.18
CA ASP A 60 -11.55 -8.89 0.41
C ASP A 60 -10.48 -9.81 1.01
N GLY A 61 -9.96 -9.46 2.19
CA GLY A 61 -8.96 -10.22 2.93
C GLY A 61 -7.50 -9.88 2.58
N ARG A 62 -7.24 -9.01 1.59
CA ARG A 62 -5.88 -8.55 1.32
C ARG A 62 -5.34 -7.76 2.52
N MET A 63 -4.07 -7.99 2.84
CA MET A 63 -3.36 -7.32 3.92
C MET A 63 -2.14 -6.59 3.38
N TYR A 64 -1.96 -5.34 3.82
CA TYR A 64 -0.82 -4.51 3.44
C TYR A 64 -0.15 -3.90 4.66
N PRO A 65 1.16 -4.12 4.87
CA PRO A 65 1.95 -3.29 5.76
C PRO A 65 2.13 -1.92 5.12
N VAL A 66 1.66 -0.86 5.79
CA VAL A 66 1.74 0.52 5.26
C VAL A 66 2.22 1.48 6.34
N ASN A 67 3.00 2.49 5.93
CA ASN A 67 3.35 3.57 6.84
C ASN A 67 2.11 4.41 7.13
N TYR A 68 2.01 4.86 8.38
CA TYR A 68 0.86 5.62 8.86
C TYR A 68 1.26 6.81 9.72
N LEU A 69 0.35 7.75 9.81
CA LEU A 69 0.34 8.83 10.78
C LEU A 69 -1.03 8.82 11.48
N HIS A 70 -1.05 8.81 12.80
CA HIS A 70 -2.28 8.74 13.58
C HIS A 70 -2.46 10.03 14.38
N GLU A 71 -3.51 10.79 14.09
CA GLU A 71 -3.83 12.07 14.70
C GLU A 71 -5.32 12.11 15.09
N GLY A 72 -5.60 12.08 16.39
CA GLY A 72 -6.98 12.07 16.90
C GLY A 72 -7.75 10.84 16.43
N ASN A 73 -8.85 11.05 15.72
CA ASN A 73 -9.66 9.97 15.13
C ASN A 73 -9.33 9.71 13.64
N LEU A 74 -8.23 10.26 13.14
CA LEU A 74 -7.79 10.09 11.76
C LEU A 74 -6.50 9.29 11.68
N VAL A 75 -6.44 8.39 10.72
CA VAL A 75 -5.24 7.68 10.32
C VAL A 75 -4.94 7.98 8.85
N PHE A 76 -3.74 8.44 8.57
CA PHE A 76 -3.27 8.81 7.24
C PHE A 76 -2.33 7.74 6.71
N MET A 77 -2.44 7.40 5.43
CA MET A 77 -1.51 6.51 4.74
C MET A 77 -1.29 6.93 3.30
N GLY A 78 -0.09 6.65 2.78
CA GLY A 78 0.24 6.84 1.37
C GLY A 78 0.25 5.51 0.63
N ILE A 79 -0.38 5.46 -0.54
CA ILE A 79 -0.47 4.25 -1.37
C ILE A 79 0.26 4.48 -2.69
N ASP A 80 1.35 3.74 -2.92
CA ASP A 80 2.15 3.83 -4.15
C ASP A 80 1.61 2.90 -5.27
N GLY A 81 0.81 1.88 -4.91
CA GLY A 81 0.20 0.93 -5.84
C GLY A 81 -1.17 1.35 -6.36
N ARG A 82 -1.73 0.56 -7.27
CA ARG A 82 -3.05 0.85 -7.87
C ARG A 82 -4.24 0.59 -6.95
N TRP A 83 -4.05 -0.09 -5.84
CA TRP A 83 -5.10 -0.47 -4.89
C TRP A 83 -5.71 0.72 -4.13
N TRP A 84 -5.13 1.95 -4.23
CA TRP A 84 -5.78 3.17 -3.76
C TRP A 84 -7.17 3.41 -4.36
N ARG A 85 -7.46 2.77 -5.49
CA ARG A 85 -8.76 2.88 -6.18
C ARG A 85 -9.91 2.30 -5.39
N GLU A 86 -9.64 1.39 -4.45
CA GLU A 86 -10.63 0.85 -3.51
C GLU A 86 -11.24 1.97 -2.61
N PHE A 87 -10.51 3.07 -2.44
CA PHE A 87 -10.91 4.21 -1.60
C PHE A 87 -11.54 5.37 -2.37
N ARG A 88 -11.91 5.16 -3.62
CA ARG A 88 -12.60 6.17 -4.46
C ARG A 88 -14.07 6.30 -4.06
N GLY A 89 -14.67 7.46 -4.43
CA GLY A 89 -16.10 7.71 -4.24
C GLY A 89 -16.48 7.65 -2.77
N GLU A 90 -17.33 6.69 -2.41
CA GLU A 90 -17.76 6.48 -1.03
C GLU A 90 -16.65 5.99 -0.10
N GLY A 91 -15.52 5.52 -0.66
CA GLY A 91 -14.44 4.91 0.10
C GLY A 91 -14.70 3.46 0.44
N ALA A 92 -13.95 2.93 1.41
CA ALA A 92 -14.07 1.54 1.83
C ALA A 92 -13.88 1.37 3.35
N PRO A 93 -14.61 0.43 3.97
CA PRO A 93 -14.34 0.04 5.35
C PRO A 93 -13.02 -0.72 5.41
N VAL A 94 -12.27 -0.50 6.48
CA VAL A 94 -10.99 -1.17 6.72
C VAL A 94 -10.85 -1.59 8.17
N ARG A 95 -10.02 -2.60 8.40
CA ARG A 95 -9.49 -2.92 9.72
C ARG A 95 -8.00 -2.65 9.75
N MET A 96 -7.50 -2.26 10.88
CA MET A 96 -6.09 -1.92 11.06
C MET A 96 -5.56 -2.56 12.33
N PHE A 97 -4.30 -2.97 12.29
CA PHE A 97 -3.54 -3.32 13.49
C PHE A 97 -2.45 -2.27 13.69
N ILE A 98 -2.61 -1.45 14.74
CA ILE A 98 -1.73 -0.33 15.07
C ILE A 98 -1.22 -0.53 16.50
N ARG A 99 0.09 -0.77 16.65
CA ARG A 99 0.75 -0.87 17.95
C ARG A 99 0.02 -1.80 18.95
N GLY A 100 -0.37 -2.98 18.49
CA GLY A 100 -1.04 -3.98 19.30
C GLY A 100 -2.57 -3.83 19.42
N ALA A 101 -3.14 -2.72 18.93
CA ALA A 101 -4.57 -2.49 18.92
C ALA A 101 -5.20 -2.83 17.56
N GLU A 102 -6.33 -3.52 17.58
CA GLU A 102 -7.19 -3.68 16.40
C GLU A 102 -8.19 -2.53 16.35
N LEU A 103 -8.15 -1.79 15.25
CA LEU A 103 -9.01 -0.64 14.99
C LEU A 103 -9.79 -0.86 13.70
N SER A 104 -10.98 -0.27 13.63
CA SER A 104 -11.79 -0.23 12.41
C SER A 104 -12.01 1.20 11.98
N GLY A 105 -12.22 1.43 10.70
CA GLY A 105 -12.49 2.76 10.19
C GLY A 105 -12.97 2.72 8.75
N HIS A 106 -13.18 3.90 8.19
CA HIS A 106 -13.59 4.09 6.82
C HIS A 106 -12.58 4.98 6.09
N GLY A 107 -11.96 4.44 5.04
CA GLY A 107 -10.93 5.13 4.27
C GLY A 107 -11.49 5.79 3.03
N ARG A 108 -10.99 7.01 2.71
CA ARG A 108 -11.24 7.73 1.46
C ARG A 108 -9.95 8.30 0.90
N VAL A 109 -9.78 8.22 -0.43
CA VAL A 109 -8.64 8.83 -1.11
C VAL A 109 -8.89 10.33 -1.32
N VAL A 110 -7.85 11.14 -1.09
CA VAL A 110 -7.85 12.58 -1.36
C VAL A 110 -7.26 12.82 -2.74
N LEU A 111 -8.04 13.39 -3.67
CA LEU A 111 -7.64 13.59 -5.07
C LEU A 111 -7.68 15.06 -5.51
N ASP A 112 -8.40 15.90 -4.80
CA ASP A 112 -8.80 17.25 -5.19
C ASP A 112 -8.28 18.36 -4.25
N ASP A 113 -7.44 18.01 -3.26
CA ASP A 113 -6.82 18.97 -2.34
C ASP A 113 -5.30 18.74 -2.26
N PRO A 114 -4.54 19.24 -3.23
CA PRO A 114 -3.08 19.06 -3.27
C PRO A 114 -2.35 19.70 -2.09
N ALA A 115 -2.83 20.83 -1.58
CA ALA A 115 -2.20 21.51 -0.43
C ALA A 115 -2.34 20.68 0.86
N TYR A 116 -3.49 20.07 1.07
CA TYR A 116 -3.72 19.15 2.18
C TYR A 116 -2.88 17.89 2.05
N VAL A 117 -2.79 17.34 0.84
CA VAL A 117 -1.96 16.15 0.55
C VAL A 117 -0.50 16.45 0.87
N GLU A 118 0.03 17.60 0.42
CA GLU A 118 1.42 18.02 0.68
C GLU A 118 1.69 18.17 2.18
N ASP A 119 0.81 18.88 2.90
CA ASP A 119 0.92 19.06 4.36
C ASP A 119 0.98 17.71 5.09
N VAL A 120 0.08 16.79 4.77
CA VAL A 120 0.07 15.47 5.43
C VAL A 120 1.30 14.65 5.06
N PHE A 121 1.72 14.63 3.79
CA PHE A 121 2.91 13.89 3.39
C PHE A 121 4.21 14.42 3.99
N SER A 122 4.32 15.72 4.24
CA SER A 122 5.47 16.31 4.93
C SER A 122 5.68 15.72 6.33
N ARG A 123 4.59 15.33 7.00
CA ARG A 123 4.60 14.68 8.33
C ARG A 123 4.67 13.16 8.25
N LEU A 124 4.00 12.56 7.28
CA LEU A 124 3.96 11.11 7.08
C LEU A 124 5.29 10.56 6.54
N ARG A 125 5.97 11.35 5.70
CA ARG A 125 7.22 10.97 5.02
C ARG A 125 8.28 12.09 5.12
N PRO A 126 8.73 12.46 6.32
CA PRO A 126 9.61 13.62 6.54
C PRO A 126 11.00 13.48 5.90
N THR A 127 11.38 12.29 5.45
CA THR A 127 12.68 12.01 4.82
C THR A 127 12.65 12.03 3.28
N VAL A 128 11.46 12.23 2.68
CA VAL A 128 11.34 12.34 1.22
C VAL A 128 11.82 13.73 0.81
N PRO A 129 12.76 13.85 -0.16
CA PRO A 129 13.26 15.14 -0.61
C PRO A 129 12.17 15.98 -1.28
N ASP A 130 12.15 17.30 -1.03
CA ASP A 130 11.18 18.25 -1.60
C ASP A 130 11.23 18.35 -3.12
N TRP A 131 12.34 17.92 -3.74
CA TRP A 131 12.50 17.89 -5.22
C TRP A 131 11.81 16.70 -5.89
N LEU A 132 11.30 15.73 -5.09
CA LEU A 132 10.64 14.56 -5.65
C LEU A 132 9.30 14.96 -6.26
N PRO A 133 9.02 14.62 -7.53
CA PRO A 133 7.74 14.94 -8.17
C PRO A 133 6.55 14.32 -7.39
N ASP A 134 5.48 15.10 -7.22
CA ASP A 134 4.28 14.69 -6.44
C ASP A 134 3.63 13.40 -6.93
N TRP A 135 3.75 13.09 -8.23
CA TRP A 135 3.21 11.85 -8.79
C TRP A 135 3.93 10.59 -8.29
N LEU A 136 5.14 10.71 -7.72
CA LEU A 136 5.89 9.62 -7.09
C LEU A 136 5.52 9.43 -5.61
N ASN A 137 4.84 10.39 -5.00
CA ASN A 137 4.46 10.33 -3.59
C ASN A 137 3.29 9.38 -3.29
N GLY A 138 2.72 8.74 -4.30
CA GLY A 138 1.54 7.91 -4.14
C GLY A 138 0.26 8.71 -3.93
N LYS A 139 -0.79 8.07 -3.46
CA LYS A 139 -2.08 8.70 -3.16
C LYS A 139 -2.34 8.68 -1.67
N LEU A 140 -2.74 9.85 -1.13
CA LEU A 140 -3.14 9.97 0.27
C LEU A 140 -4.50 9.34 0.48
N VAL A 141 -4.60 8.46 1.45
CA VAL A 141 -5.87 7.96 1.98
C VAL A 141 -6.00 8.38 3.43
N VAL A 142 -7.15 8.95 3.76
CA VAL A 142 -7.54 9.34 5.11
C VAL A 142 -8.55 8.33 5.61
N ILE A 143 -8.29 7.73 6.75
CA ILE A 143 -9.17 6.78 7.43
C ILE A 143 -9.75 7.47 8.66
N THR A 144 -11.08 7.60 8.70
CA THR A 144 -11.79 8.02 9.91
C THR A 144 -12.05 6.77 10.75
N LEU A 145 -11.57 6.77 11.97
CA LEU A 145 -11.80 5.67 12.90
C LEU A 145 -13.28 5.56 13.25
N ALA A 146 -13.77 4.34 13.34
CA ALA A 146 -15.10 4.08 13.89
C ALA A 146 -15.10 4.42 15.38
N ASP A 147 -16.16 5.09 15.84
CA ASP A 147 -16.36 5.34 17.27
C ASP A 147 -16.50 3.97 17.97
N ASP A 148 -15.64 3.72 18.93
CA ASP A 148 -15.70 2.52 19.77
C ASP A 148 -16.85 2.73 20.78
N HIS A 149 -18.07 2.47 20.32
CA HIS A 149 -19.21 2.40 21.23
C HIS A 149 -19.08 1.18 22.13
N ARG A 150 -18.30 1.33 23.19
CA ARG A 150 -18.33 0.42 24.36
C ARG A 150 -19.42 0.85 25.33
#